data_29c560a2bfc5deae6c037aa01907bc32
#
_entry.id   29c560a2bfc5deae6c037aa01907bc32
#
_cell.length_a   1.000
_cell.length_b   1.000
_cell.length_c   1.000
_cell.angle_alpha   90.00
_cell.angle_beta   90.00
_cell.angle_gamma   90.00
#
_symmetry.space_group_name_H-M   'P 1'
#
loop_
_entity.id
_entity.type
_entity.pdbx_description
1 polymer ?
#
loop_
_entity_poly.entity_id
_entity_poly.type
_entity_poly.pdbx_seq_one_letter_code
_entity_poly.pdbx_strand_id
1 'polypeptide(L)'
;MRCNLTEAEQKAALEVPFRCTGEEQEFIERCFTGYLFFEHEADENGRLGVTTECTRCGRKVWWTEREWKRFKQENNAEAKSDLLCPDCGCGVTLYPRGRLRSGNALDECRQIVLLRAIGGALRAVALSVWKHHGRWESDDAESCTKAVYYFAQGKCQKWQRKWEWSEEEQRFAPRLIPQKTMTEPFAESDSWLCRRSGDYAVHGVDQIAASPLRYCAAEPSFGLDGDDPRENTRGLLTYLGLWTRYPRIEQLAKAGCEKIINDAIQGCMNSRALNWRAKTMPAFFGVDKPTAKRLLAGGIGQKELEALELVRHGGVTLEEALTICGRIGGRGEQERCGAALREVGESVLVLARYLEKHRHKNAGLWLDYIDAAKKLKYDLARRDVAFPKDLQGAHDAAIAAIRYEENAAARKAYEKRYKKLKKKYTFSAMGLCIVVPEDDRQIINEGKTLHHCVGGYAERHMSGAATILFLRKEKTPH
;
A
#
# COMPACT_ATOMS: atom_id res chain seq x y z
N MET A 1 19.89 5.54 16.92
CA MET A 1 21.03 4.70 17.31
C MET A 1 22.31 5.43 16.96
N ARG A 2 23.23 5.63 17.89
CA ARG A 2 24.52 6.23 17.54
C ARG A 2 25.30 5.18 16.75
N CYS A 3 25.69 5.50 15.55
CA CYS A 3 26.58 4.67 14.75
C CYS A 3 28.00 4.93 15.26
N ASN A 4 28.67 3.88 15.75
CA ASN A 4 30.05 3.99 16.24
C ASN A 4 31.03 3.54 15.15
N LEU A 5 30.94 4.14 13.96
CA LEU A 5 31.96 3.96 12.93
C LEU A 5 33.22 4.71 13.33
N THR A 6 34.36 4.09 13.11
CA THR A 6 35.65 4.77 13.24
C THR A 6 35.83 5.78 12.10
N GLU A 7 36.75 6.73 12.26
CA GLU A 7 37.08 7.70 11.20
C GLU A 7 37.55 6.99 9.92
N ALA A 8 38.29 5.91 10.04
CA ALA A 8 38.73 5.10 8.89
C ALA A 8 37.54 4.45 8.16
N GLU A 9 36.55 3.92 8.90
CA GLU A 9 35.31 3.36 8.33
C GLU A 9 34.48 4.44 7.64
N GLN A 10 34.37 5.62 8.24
CA GLN A 10 33.65 6.75 7.64
C GLN A 10 34.35 7.23 6.36
N LYS A 11 35.68 7.36 6.38
CA LYS A 11 36.48 7.71 5.21
C LYS A 11 36.30 6.70 4.09
N ALA A 12 36.43 5.40 4.38
CA ALA A 12 36.21 4.33 3.41
C ALA A 12 34.81 4.34 2.82
N ALA A 13 33.76 4.66 3.64
CA ALA A 13 32.41 4.77 3.17
C ALA A 13 32.18 5.98 2.24
N LEU A 14 32.81 7.10 2.56
CA LEU A 14 32.60 8.38 1.88
C LEU A 14 33.68 8.72 0.85
N GLU A 15 34.55 7.77 0.51
CA GLU A 15 35.58 8.00 -0.51
C GLU A 15 34.95 8.56 -1.80
N VAL A 16 35.23 9.83 -2.05
CA VAL A 16 34.67 10.61 -3.15
C VAL A 16 35.84 11.17 -3.97
N PRO A 17 35.73 11.25 -5.32
CA PRO A 17 34.55 10.92 -6.12
C PRO A 17 34.38 9.41 -6.26
N PHE A 18 33.10 8.97 -6.23
CA PHE A 18 32.77 7.60 -6.56
C PHE A 18 32.98 7.38 -8.05
N ARG A 19 33.95 6.52 -8.40
CA ARG A 19 34.23 6.16 -9.78
C ARG A 19 33.61 4.82 -10.09
N CYS A 20 32.74 4.76 -11.11
CA CYS A 20 32.19 3.51 -11.63
C CYS A 20 33.28 2.70 -12.30
N THR A 21 33.23 1.38 -12.11
CA THR A 21 33.99 0.42 -12.93
C THR A 21 33.36 0.31 -14.32
N GLY A 22 34.07 -0.33 -15.28
CA GLY A 22 33.50 -0.59 -16.60
C GLY A 22 32.20 -1.40 -16.52
N GLU A 23 32.16 -2.43 -15.70
CA GLU A 23 30.96 -3.27 -15.49
C GLU A 23 29.80 -2.50 -14.91
N GLU A 24 30.05 -1.61 -13.96
CA GLU A 24 29.00 -0.75 -13.40
C GLU A 24 28.47 0.28 -14.42
N GLN A 25 29.36 0.80 -15.28
CA GLN A 25 28.93 1.67 -16.37
C GLN A 25 28.06 0.94 -17.39
N GLU A 26 28.44 -0.27 -17.78
CA GLU A 26 27.63 -1.12 -18.64
C GLU A 26 26.28 -1.46 -18.01
N PHE A 27 26.26 -1.75 -16.70
CA PHE A 27 25.00 -1.96 -15.97
C PHE A 27 24.12 -0.70 -16.01
N ILE A 28 24.68 0.47 -15.71
CA ILE A 28 23.97 1.74 -15.76
C ILE A 28 23.37 1.95 -17.15
N GLU A 29 24.15 1.74 -18.20
CA GLU A 29 23.68 1.88 -19.58
C GLU A 29 22.52 0.90 -19.90
N ARG A 30 22.59 -0.34 -19.43
CA ARG A 30 21.50 -1.32 -19.63
C ARG A 30 20.20 -0.95 -18.90
N CYS A 31 20.25 -0.15 -17.84
CA CYS A 31 19.05 0.33 -17.14
C CYS A 31 18.21 1.31 -17.96
N PHE A 32 18.79 1.94 -18.98
CA PHE A 32 18.09 2.87 -19.87
C PHE A 32 17.48 2.15 -21.08
N THR A 33 16.52 2.77 -21.73
CA THR A 33 15.98 2.29 -22.98
C THR A 33 17.06 2.38 -24.07
N GLY A 34 17.28 1.30 -24.80
CA GLY A 34 18.08 1.34 -26.01
C GLY A 34 17.26 1.88 -27.17
N TYR A 35 17.85 2.74 -27.99
CA TYR A 35 17.19 3.27 -29.19
C TYR A 35 17.96 2.90 -30.45
N LEU A 36 17.23 2.59 -31.51
CA LEU A 36 17.70 2.63 -32.88
C LEU A 36 17.13 3.90 -33.52
N PHE A 37 17.90 4.97 -33.49
CA PHE A 37 17.51 6.22 -34.13
C PHE A 37 17.58 6.06 -35.64
N PHE A 38 16.65 6.67 -36.38
CA PHE A 38 16.70 6.75 -37.83
C PHE A 38 16.39 8.16 -38.31
N GLU A 39 17.07 8.57 -39.39
CA GLU A 39 16.83 9.86 -40.05
C GLU A 39 16.95 9.67 -41.56
N HIS A 40 16.03 10.30 -42.32
CA HIS A 40 16.09 10.32 -43.76
C HIS A 40 17.07 11.41 -44.21
N GLU A 41 18.10 11.04 -44.95
CA GLU A 41 19.11 11.96 -45.46
C GLU A 41 19.61 11.52 -46.84
N ALA A 42 20.29 12.42 -47.53
CA ALA A 42 20.95 12.09 -48.80
C ALA A 42 22.41 11.72 -48.53
N ASP A 43 22.92 10.75 -49.28
CA ASP A 43 24.35 10.44 -49.29
C ASP A 43 25.17 11.54 -50.02
N GLU A 44 26.49 11.36 -50.02
CA GLU A 44 27.42 12.29 -50.69
C GLU A 44 27.13 12.47 -52.21
N ASN A 45 26.42 11.54 -52.83
CA ASN A 45 26.02 11.55 -54.21
C ASN A 45 24.59 12.06 -54.45
N GLY A 46 23.93 12.57 -53.38
CA GLY A 46 22.55 13.08 -53.43
C GLY A 46 21.48 11.98 -53.49
N ARG A 47 21.80 10.71 -53.21
CA ARG A 47 20.82 9.63 -53.18
C ARG A 47 20.12 9.61 -51.83
N LEU A 48 18.79 9.61 -51.85
CA LEU A 48 17.99 9.51 -50.64
C LEU A 48 18.08 8.12 -50.00
N GLY A 49 18.29 8.10 -48.70
CA GLY A 49 18.38 6.90 -47.89
C GLY A 49 18.03 7.19 -46.42
N VAL A 50 18.38 6.27 -45.57
CA VAL A 50 18.13 6.35 -44.14
C VAL A 50 19.40 6.01 -43.38
N THR A 51 19.83 6.90 -42.51
CA THR A 51 20.87 6.62 -41.54
C THR A 51 20.26 6.12 -40.26
N THR A 52 20.74 5.00 -39.73
CA THR A 52 20.39 4.48 -38.42
C THR A 52 21.58 4.56 -37.44
N GLU A 53 21.30 4.83 -36.21
CA GLU A 53 22.29 4.87 -35.11
C GLU A 53 21.76 4.12 -33.87
N CYS A 54 22.48 3.09 -33.46
CA CYS A 54 22.11 2.31 -32.27
C CYS A 54 22.78 2.89 -31.03
N THR A 55 22.02 3.25 -29.99
CA THR A 55 22.56 3.75 -28.73
C THR A 55 23.26 2.68 -27.88
N ARG A 56 23.10 1.38 -28.20
CA ARG A 56 23.75 0.28 -27.50
C ARG A 56 25.16 0.00 -27.99
N CYS A 57 25.37 -0.01 -29.30
CA CYS A 57 26.68 -0.32 -29.89
C CYS A 57 27.34 0.91 -30.56
N GLY A 58 26.68 2.04 -30.60
CA GLY A 58 27.19 3.26 -31.25
C GLY A 58 27.30 3.19 -32.76
N ARG A 59 26.87 2.05 -33.38
CA ARG A 59 27.04 1.86 -34.81
C ARG A 59 26.08 2.71 -35.58
N LYS A 60 26.62 3.41 -36.61
CA LYS A 60 25.86 4.13 -37.62
C LYS A 60 25.89 3.37 -38.92
N VAL A 61 24.74 3.13 -39.51
CA VAL A 61 24.57 2.40 -40.77
C VAL A 61 23.68 3.21 -41.70
N TRP A 62 24.14 3.40 -42.95
CA TRP A 62 23.36 4.00 -44.01
C TRP A 62 22.67 2.91 -44.83
N TRP A 63 21.40 3.10 -45.10
CA TRP A 63 20.51 2.18 -45.83
C TRP A 63 19.96 2.87 -47.06
N THR A 64 19.92 2.16 -48.19
CA THR A 64 19.08 2.62 -49.32
C THR A 64 17.60 2.56 -48.90
N GLU A 65 16.76 3.37 -49.54
CA GLU A 65 15.30 3.33 -49.32
C GLU A 65 14.71 1.91 -49.47
N ARG A 66 15.27 1.12 -50.40
CA ARG A 66 14.84 -0.27 -50.64
C ARG A 66 15.20 -1.20 -49.50
N GLU A 67 16.43 -1.11 -49.01
CA GLU A 67 16.91 -1.92 -47.87
C GLU A 67 16.15 -1.54 -46.60
N TRP A 68 15.96 -0.25 -46.36
CA TRP A 68 15.20 0.23 -45.22
C TRP A 68 13.75 -0.25 -45.22
N LYS A 69 13.07 -0.23 -46.34
CA LYS A 69 11.71 -0.76 -46.51
C LYS A 69 11.68 -2.27 -46.20
N ARG A 70 12.66 -3.02 -46.74
CA ARG A 70 12.79 -4.46 -46.49
C ARG A 70 12.99 -4.72 -44.98
N PHE A 71 13.95 -4.05 -44.33
CA PHE A 71 14.22 -4.17 -42.90
C PHE A 71 12.96 -3.92 -42.08
N LYS A 72 12.20 -2.87 -42.36
CA LYS A 72 10.95 -2.58 -41.66
C LYS A 72 9.89 -3.66 -41.84
N GLN A 73 9.76 -4.20 -43.03
CA GLN A 73 8.81 -5.28 -43.32
C GLN A 73 9.18 -6.59 -42.61
N GLU A 74 10.45 -6.99 -42.66
CA GLU A 74 10.94 -8.21 -42.02
C GLU A 74 10.81 -8.18 -40.51
N ASN A 75 10.95 -7.02 -39.87
CA ASN A 75 10.87 -6.83 -38.43
C ASN A 75 9.50 -6.30 -37.97
N ASN A 76 8.52 -6.14 -38.87
CA ASN A 76 7.24 -5.49 -38.57
C ASN A 76 7.41 -4.15 -37.85
N ALA A 77 8.41 -3.35 -38.27
CA ALA A 77 8.93 -2.22 -37.55
C ALA A 77 8.26 -0.92 -37.96
N GLU A 78 7.60 -0.28 -36.99
CA GLU A 78 7.07 1.08 -37.12
C GLU A 78 7.80 2.00 -36.12
N ALA A 79 7.61 3.30 -36.27
CA ALA A 79 8.16 4.25 -35.30
C ALA A 79 7.62 3.93 -33.88
N LYS A 80 8.54 3.79 -32.91
CA LYS A 80 8.30 3.37 -31.53
C LYS A 80 8.03 1.88 -31.32
N SER A 81 8.30 1.03 -32.32
CA SER A 81 8.31 -0.43 -32.13
C SER A 81 9.59 -0.88 -31.46
N ASP A 82 9.49 -1.91 -30.62
CA ASP A 82 10.64 -2.61 -30.06
C ASP A 82 11.12 -3.65 -31.05
N LEU A 83 12.43 -3.72 -31.24
CA LEU A 83 13.09 -4.65 -32.15
C LEU A 83 14.52 -4.98 -31.68
N LEU A 84 15.17 -5.90 -32.36
CA LEU A 84 16.58 -6.16 -32.14
C LEU A 84 17.43 -5.29 -33.07
N CYS A 85 18.49 -4.70 -32.53
CA CYS A 85 19.47 -4.01 -33.36
C CYS A 85 20.08 -4.98 -34.36
N PRO A 86 20.11 -4.66 -35.68
CA PRO A 86 20.65 -5.56 -36.72
C PRO A 86 22.14 -5.84 -36.55
N ASP A 87 22.87 -4.99 -35.83
CA ASP A 87 24.32 -5.10 -35.67
C ASP A 87 24.72 -5.82 -34.37
N CYS A 88 24.14 -5.46 -33.23
CA CYS A 88 24.55 -6.01 -31.94
C CYS A 88 23.53 -6.98 -31.34
N GLY A 89 22.35 -7.13 -31.93
CA GLY A 89 21.30 -8.03 -31.43
C GLY A 89 20.62 -7.57 -30.12
N CYS A 90 21.00 -6.41 -29.57
CA CYS A 90 20.35 -5.88 -28.37
C CYS A 90 18.94 -5.38 -28.65
N GLY A 91 18.05 -5.50 -27.66
CA GLY A 91 16.71 -4.90 -27.69
C GLY A 91 16.79 -3.37 -27.72
N VAL A 92 16.11 -2.77 -28.70
CA VAL A 92 16.06 -1.32 -28.90
C VAL A 92 14.68 -0.88 -29.38
N THR A 93 14.34 0.36 -29.10
CA THR A 93 13.11 0.97 -29.63
C THR A 93 13.44 1.81 -30.86
N LEU A 94 12.78 1.57 -31.99
CA LEU A 94 12.95 2.33 -33.21
C LEU A 94 12.38 3.74 -33.05
N TYR A 95 13.21 4.77 -33.24
CA TYR A 95 12.75 6.15 -33.02
C TYR A 95 13.27 7.13 -34.09
N PRO A 96 12.40 7.99 -34.66
CA PRO A 96 12.82 8.96 -35.69
C PRO A 96 13.61 10.12 -35.03
N ARG A 97 14.89 10.27 -35.35
CA ARG A 97 15.77 11.31 -34.79
C ARG A 97 15.26 12.73 -35.09
N GLY A 98 14.66 12.94 -36.25
CA GLY A 98 14.09 14.22 -36.61
C GLY A 98 12.93 14.71 -35.74
N ARG A 99 12.35 13.82 -34.88
CA ARG A 99 11.33 14.19 -33.90
C ARG A 99 11.90 14.64 -32.58
N LEU A 100 13.21 14.44 -32.33
CA LEU A 100 13.87 14.95 -31.15
C LEU A 100 14.05 16.47 -31.30
N ARG A 101 13.51 17.21 -30.35
CA ARG A 101 13.64 18.68 -30.30
C ARG A 101 14.39 19.06 -29.03
N SER A 102 15.15 20.12 -29.07
CA SER A 102 15.75 20.73 -27.88
C SER A 102 14.64 21.03 -26.85
N GLY A 103 14.80 20.56 -25.62
CA GLY A 103 13.83 20.73 -24.54
C GLY A 103 12.64 19.74 -24.51
N ASN A 104 12.50 18.86 -25.53
CA ASN A 104 11.49 17.80 -25.57
C ASN A 104 12.08 16.45 -25.97
N ALA A 105 13.25 16.18 -25.48
CA ALA A 105 13.97 14.97 -25.81
C ALA A 105 13.41 13.74 -25.08
N LEU A 106 13.98 12.60 -25.41
CA LEU A 106 13.75 11.39 -24.66
C LEU A 106 14.59 11.45 -23.37
N ASP A 107 14.02 12.07 -22.34
CA ASP A 107 14.65 12.19 -21.04
C ASP A 107 14.27 10.98 -20.20
N GLU A 108 15.26 10.27 -19.71
CA GLU A 108 15.07 9.18 -18.77
C GLU A 108 15.85 9.46 -17.48
N CYS A 109 15.22 9.16 -16.34
CA CYS A 109 15.87 9.10 -15.05
C CYS A 109 15.78 7.69 -14.51
N ARG A 110 16.90 7.15 -14.02
CA ARG A 110 16.98 5.85 -13.37
C ARG A 110 17.56 6.00 -11.98
N GLN A 111 16.94 5.29 -11.04
CA GLN A 111 17.44 5.14 -9.69
C GLN A 111 18.22 3.83 -9.59
N ILE A 112 19.49 3.91 -9.21
CA ILE A 112 20.43 2.79 -9.27
C ILE A 112 21.18 2.70 -7.95
N VAL A 113 21.36 1.48 -7.46
CA VAL A 113 22.19 1.17 -6.30
C VAL A 113 23.34 0.28 -6.72
N LEU A 114 24.54 0.70 -6.40
CA LEU A 114 25.78 -0.05 -6.65
C LEU A 114 26.31 -0.58 -5.32
N LEU A 115 26.47 -1.91 -5.22
CA LEU A 115 26.98 -2.60 -4.04
C LEU A 115 28.43 -2.97 -4.25
N ARG A 116 29.29 -2.72 -3.25
CA ARG A 116 30.71 -3.15 -3.25
C ARG A 116 31.13 -3.64 -1.87
N ALA A 117 31.79 -4.77 -1.83
CA ALA A 117 32.50 -5.22 -0.64
C ALA A 117 33.78 -4.41 -0.47
N ILE A 118 33.96 -3.79 0.69
CA ILE A 118 35.12 -2.94 1.02
C ILE A 118 35.63 -3.24 2.44
N GLY A 119 36.89 -3.56 2.61
CA GLY A 119 37.55 -3.58 3.92
C GLY A 119 36.80 -4.30 5.05
N GLY A 120 36.11 -5.41 4.77
CA GLY A 120 35.30 -6.12 5.76
C GLY A 120 33.89 -5.54 5.98
N ALA A 121 33.40 -4.71 5.05
CA ALA A 121 32.07 -4.16 5.05
C ALA A 121 31.45 -4.23 3.64
N LEU A 122 30.15 -3.94 3.54
CA LEU A 122 29.45 -3.70 2.29
C LEU A 122 29.14 -2.21 2.19
N ARG A 123 29.49 -1.59 1.08
CA ARG A 123 29.13 -0.22 0.73
C ARG A 123 28.04 -0.25 -0.32
N ALA A 124 27.02 0.58 -0.17
CA ALA A 124 26.03 0.82 -1.22
C ALA A 124 26.02 2.30 -1.57
N VAL A 125 26.05 2.60 -2.87
CA VAL A 125 25.94 3.97 -3.38
C VAL A 125 24.67 4.08 -4.19
N ALA A 126 23.79 4.94 -3.77
CA ALA A 126 22.52 5.21 -4.45
C ALA A 126 22.68 6.42 -5.38
N LEU A 127 22.41 6.22 -6.64
CA LEU A 127 22.56 7.19 -7.72
C LEU A 127 21.20 7.50 -8.36
N SER A 128 20.95 8.77 -8.64
CA SER A 128 20.01 9.13 -9.69
C SER A 128 20.82 9.44 -10.92
N VAL A 129 20.48 8.78 -12.03
CA VAL A 129 21.18 8.92 -13.30
C VAL A 129 20.17 9.41 -14.33
N TRP A 130 20.53 10.48 -15.02
CA TRP A 130 19.72 11.05 -16.10
C TRP A 130 20.41 10.79 -17.43
N LYS A 131 19.63 10.43 -18.41
CA LYS A 131 20.07 10.29 -19.78
C LYS A 131 19.16 11.11 -20.68
N HIS A 132 19.78 11.92 -21.52
CA HIS A 132 19.09 12.82 -22.42
C HIS A 132 19.46 12.51 -23.87
N HIS A 133 18.47 12.23 -24.70
CA HIS A 133 18.66 12.03 -26.13
C HIS A 133 18.09 13.23 -26.89
N GLY A 134 18.96 14.16 -27.25
CA GLY A 134 18.66 15.36 -28.04
C GLY A 134 19.07 15.22 -29.50
N ARG A 135 18.58 16.12 -30.34
CA ARG A 135 18.96 16.14 -31.75
C ARG A 135 20.43 16.52 -31.95
N TRP A 136 20.96 17.41 -31.10
CA TRP A 136 22.25 18.06 -31.24
C TRP A 136 23.15 17.97 -30.00
N GLU A 137 22.70 17.32 -28.95
CA GLU A 137 23.41 17.20 -27.69
C GLU A 137 24.06 15.81 -27.57
N SER A 138 25.12 15.72 -26.76
CA SER A 138 25.73 14.43 -26.42
C SER A 138 24.73 13.59 -25.62
N ASP A 139 24.68 12.29 -25.93
CA ASP A 139 23.84 11.32 -25.21
C ASP A 139 24.48 10.90 -23.86
N ASP A 140 25.27 11.78 -23.25
CA ASP A 140 25.97 11.50 -22.00
C ASP A 140 25.01 11.35 -20.83
N ALA A 141 25.31 10.39 -19.97
CA ALA A 141 24.56 10.17 -18.76
C ALA A 141 25.14 11.01 -17.61
N GLU A 142 24.30 11.85 -17.02
CA GLU A 142 24.65 12.58 -15.81
C GLU A 142 24.25 11.79 -14.56
N SER A 143 25.13 11.72 -13.57
CA SER A 143 24.85 11.03 -12.33
C SER A 143 24.95 11.92 -11.11
N CYS A 144 24.09 11.65 -10.13
CA CYS A 144 24.09 12.32 -8.85
C CYS A 144 23.98 11.31 -7.71
N THR A 145 24.97 11.31 -6.82
CA THR A 145 24.90 10.50 -5.60
C THR A 145 23.81 11.05 -4.68
N LYS A 146 22.82 10.23 -4.36
CA LYS A 146 21.70 10.54 -3.46
C LYS A 146 21.96 10.12 -2.03
N ALA A 147 22.53 8.94 -1.86
CA ALA A 147 22.88 8.42 -0.54
C ALA A 147 24.05 7.46 -0.63
N VAL A 148 24.74 7.30 0.48
CA VAL A 148 25.76 6.27 0.68
C VAL A 148 25.38 5.49 1.92
N TYR A 149 25.53 4.17 1.86
CA TYR A 149 25.30 3.25 2.96
C TYR A 149 26.57 2.46 3.25
N TYR A 150 26.77 2.15 4.51
CA TYR A 150 27.82 1.32 5.01
C TYR A 150 27.25 0.28 5.95
N PHE A 151 27.54 -0.99 5.68
CA PHE A 151 27.08 -2.13 6.46
C PHE A 151 28.28 -2.97 6.89
N ALA A 152 28.47 -3.08 8.20
CA ALA A 152 29.47 -3.97 8.81
C ALA A 152 28.81 -4.79 9.91
N GLN A 153 29.51 -5.76 10.48
CA GLN A 153 28.96 -6.60 11.54
C GLN A 153 28.52 -5.74 12.74
N GLY A 154 27.23 -5.71 13.03
CA GLY A 154 26.62 -4.95 14.12
C GLY A 154 26.63 -3.44 13.95
N LYS A 155 27.06 -2.92 12.81
CA LYS A 155 27.17 -1.49 12.52
C LYS A 155 26.57 -1.17 11.16
N CYS A 156 25.77 -0.13 11.07
CA CYS A 156 25.33 0.41 9.78
C CYS A 156 25.13 1.92 9.87
N GLN A 157 25.42 2.61 8.79
CA GLN A 157 25.23 4.06 8.68
C GLN A 157 24.75 4.41 7.28
N LYS A 158 23.85 5.39 7.21
CA LYS A 158 23.42 6.04 5.99
C LYS A 158 23.86 7.49 6.00
N TRP A 159 24.33 7.98 4.87
CA TRP A 159 24.49 9.42 4.59
C TRP A 159 23.56 9.75 3.42
N GLN A 160 22.79 10.81 3.60
CA GLN A 160 21.87 11.33 2.58
C GLN A 160 22.42 12.63 2.03
N ARG A 161 22.40 12.82 0.71
CA ARG A 161 22.74 14.10 0.10
C ARG A 161 21.68 15.15 0.48
N LYS A 162 22.15 16.27 1.02
CA LYS A 162 21.34 17.46 1.30
C LYS A 162 22.07 18.70 0.81
N TRP A 163 21.33 19.72 0.49
CA TRP A 163 21.88 21.01 0.17
C TRP A 163 22.03 21.80 1.48
N GLU A 164 23.25 22.16 1.81
CA GLU A 164 23.57 22.98 2.99
C GLU A 164 24.33 24.23 2.56
N TRP A 165 24.13 25.29 3.31
CA TRP A 165 24.92 26.51 3.10
C TRP A 165 26.38 26.24 3.44
N SER A 166 27.27 26.50 2.47
CA SER A 166 28.72 26.40 2.67
C SER A 166 29.27 27.80 2.94
N GLU A 167 29.82 27.99 4.11
CA GLU A 167 30.48 29.27 4.44
C GLU A 167 31.74 29.49 3.61
N GLU A 168 32.44 28.43 3.25
CA GLU A 168 33.65 28.50 2.43
C GLU A 168 33.32 28.89 0.98
N GLU A 169 32.27 28.31 0.42
CA GLU A 169 31.86 28.53 -0.98
C GLU A 169 30.85 29.69 -1.11
N GLN A 170 30.32 30.23 0.00
CA GLN A 170 29.28 31.27 0.05
C GLN A 170 28.04 30.91 -0.81
N ARG A 171 27.69 29.61 -0.87
CA ARG A 171 26.56 29.11 -1.61
C ARG A 171 26.01 27.82 -1.00
N PHE A 172 24.79 27.43 -1.40
CA PHE A 172 24.31 26.11 -1.11
C PHE A 172 25.08 25.05 -1.91
N ALA A 173 25.71 24.12 -1.20
CA ALA A 173 26.47 23.00 -1.77
C ALA A 173 25.90 21.66 -1.31
N PRO A 174 25.95 20.62 -2.17
CA PRO A 174 25.49 19.30 -1.78
C PRO A 174 26.49 18.62 -0.85
N ARG A 175 26.02 18.18 0.32
CA ARG A 175 26.82 17.44 1.29
C ARG A 175 26.14 16.13 1.67
N LEU A 176 26.93 15.09 1.97
CA LEU A 176 26.47 13.81 2.50
C LEU A 176 26.38 13.89 4.02
N ILE A 177 25.16 13.93 4.54
CA ILE A 177 24.87 14.14 5.97
C ILE A 177 24.45 12.81 6.60
N PRO A 178 25.04 12.39 7.74
CA PRO A 178 24.69 11.16 8.41
C PRO A 178 23.25 11.18 8.90
N GLN A 179 22.52 10.10 8.62
CA GLN A 179 21.13 9.93 9.02
C GLN A 179 21.02 8.96 10.21
N LYS A 180 20.03 9.21 11.07
CA LYS A 180 19.75 8.35 12.23
C LYS A 180 19.02 7.05 11.86
N THR A 181 18.37 7.04 10.70
CA THR A 181 17.53 5.93 10.21
C THR A 181 18.09 5.36 8.91
N MET A 182 17.92 4.06 8.73
CA MET A 182 18.30 3.32 7.53
C MET A 182 17.10 3.22 6.58
N THR A 183 16.57 4.37 6.16
CA THR A 183 15.47 4.44 5.19
C THR A 183 15.98 4.27 3.77
N GLU A 184 15.07 3.91 2.85
CA GLU A 184 15.39 3.85 1.43
C GLU A 184 15.91 5.19 0.88
N PRO A 185 16.81 5.18 -0.13
CA PRO A 185 17.48 6.40 -0.60
C PRO A 185 16.56 7.32 -1.40
N PHE A 186 15.52 6.76 -2.00
CA PHE A 186 14.63 7.41 -2.96
C PHE A 186 13.20 7.52 -2.42
N ALA A 187 13.04 7.66 -1.10
CA ALA A 187 11.72 7.74 -0.45
C ALA A 187 10.89 8.95 -0.92
N GLU A 188 11.57 10.01 -1.33
CA GLU A 188 10.95 11.19 -1.94
C GLU A 188 11.43 11.28 -3.39
N SER A 189 10.48 11.42 -4.31
CA SER A 189 10.79 11.64 -5.73
C SER A 189 11.45 12.99 -5.92
N ASP A 190 12.75 13.00 -6.11
CA ASP A 190 13.51 14.25 -6.40
C ASP A 190 13.31 14.75 -7.84
N SER A 191 12.61 13.99 -8.66
CA SER A 191 12.42 14.33 -10.08
C SER A 191 11.09 13.81 -10.59
N TRP A 192 10.33 14.69 -11.26
CA TRP A 192 9.11 14.34 -11.99
C TRP A 192 9.38 13.34 -13.15
N LEU A 193 10.63 13.18 -13.56
CA LEU A 193 11.07 12.20 -14.56
C LEU A 193 11.16 10.77 -14.01
N CYS A 194 11.39 10.63 -12.70
CA CYS A 194 11.37 9.32 -12.04
C CYS A 194 9.93 8.94 -11.70
N ARG A 195 9.26 8.25 -12.62
CA ARG A 195 7.82 7.94 -12.54
C ARG A 195 7.41 7.05 -11.36
N ARG A 196 8.36 6.37 -10.72
CA ARG A 196 8.10 5.50 -9.56
C ARG A 196 9.06 5.86 -8.44
N SER A 197 8.58 6.53 -7.40
CA SER A 197 9.39 6.78 -6.22
C SER A 197 9.62 5.46 -5.45
N GLY A 198 10.85 5.23 -5.06
CA GLY A 198 11.23 4.13 -4.19
C GLY A 198 11.72 2.86 -4.89
N ASP A 199 11.53 2.71 -6.20
CA ASP A 199 12.07 1.59 -6.96
C ASP A 199 13.45 1.93 -7.53
N TYR A 200 14.38 0.96 -7.51
CA TYR A 200 15.73 1.15 -8.04
C TYR A 200 16.32 -0.16 -8.53
N ALA A 201 17.18 -0.09 -9.55
CA ALA A 201 17.96 -1.22 -10.02
C ALA A 201 19.20 -1.44 -9.14
N VAL A 202 19.63 -2.68 -8.97
CA VAL A 202 20.78 -3.02 -8.11
C VAL A 202 21.85 -3.75 -8.91
N HIS A 203 23.10 -3.30 -8.76
CA HIS A 203 24.29 -3.98 -9.26
C HIS A 203 25.16 -4.45 -8.11
N GLY A 204 25.86 -5.57 -8.29
CA GLY A 204 26.81 -6.10 -7.31
C GLY A 204 26.14 -6.87 -6.17
N VAL A 205 24.99 -7.52 -6.41
CA VAL A 205 24.33 -8.36 -5.40
C VAL A 205 25.23 -9.48 -4.91
N ASP A 206 26.08 -10.03 -5.77
CA ASP A 206 27.15 -10.99 -5.46
C ASP A 206 28.13 -10.45 -4.40
N GLN A 207 28.31 -9.15 -4.32
CA GLN A 207 29.16 -8.49 -3.33
C GLN A 207 28.63 -8.67 -1.89
N ILE A 208 27.34 -8.96 -1.72
CA ILE A 208 26.78 -9.33 -0.42
C ILE A 208 27.46 -10.60 0.10
N ALA A 209 27.65 -11.60 -0.76
CA ALA A 209 28.32 -12.85 -0.39
C ALA A 209 29.81 -12.66 -0.05
N ALA A 210 30.47 -11.67 -0.62
CA ALA A 210 31.87 -11.31 -0.34
C ALA A 210 32.02 -10.43 0.91
N SER A 211 30.93 -10.01 1.54
CA SER A 211 30.89 -9.11 2.70
C SER A 211 30.60 -9.85 4.01
N PRO A 212 30.65 -9.17 5.17
CA PRO A 212 30.18 -9.73 6.43
C PRO A 212 28.69 -10.14 6.43
N LEU A 213 27.93 -9.69 5.42
CA LEU A 213 26.52 -9.99 5.21
C LEU A 213 26.29 -11.28 4.39
N ARG A 214 27.33 -12.08 4.16
CA ARG A 214 27.31 -13.31 3.36
C ARG A 214 26.23 -14.33 3.71
N TYR A 215 25.67 -14.26 4.91
CA TYR A 215 24.57 -15.11 5.35
C TYR A 215 23.20 -14.46 5.17
N CYS A 216 23.16 -13.22 4.68
CA CYS A 216 21.91 -12.55 4.36
C CYS A 216 21.27 -13.27 3.17
N ALA A 217 20.05 -13.77 3.37
CA ALA A 217 19.27 -14.29 2.27
C ALA A 217 18.86 -13.09 1.38
N ALA A 218 19.39 -13.04 0.17
CA ALA A 218 18.81 -12.22 -0.88
C ALA A 218 17.53 -12.93 -1.32
N GLU A 219 16.38 -12.40 -0.93
CA GLU A 219 15.09 -13.03 -1.20
C GLU A 219 14.55 -12.67 -2.58
N PRO A 220 13.88 -13.64 -3.25
CA PRO A 220 13.17 -13.39 -4.50
C PRO A 220 12.14 -12.27 -4.40
N SER A 221 11.57 -12.05 -3.20
CA SER A 221 10.63 -10.97 -2.93
C SER A 221 11.19 -9.56 -3.12
N PHE A 222 12.52 -9.43 -3.19
CA PHE A 222 13.20 -8.17 -3.49
C PHE A 222 13.49 -7.98 -4.99
N GLY A 223 13.08 -8.91 -5.85
CA GLY A 223 13.32 -8.82 -7.30
C GLY A 223 14.80 -8.95 -7.69
N LEU A 224 15.62 -9.61 -6.86
CA LEU A 224 17.06 -9.73 -7.10
C LEU A 224 17.42 -10.78 -8.15
N ASP A 225 16.50 -11.67 -8.49
CA ASP A 225 16.73 -12.80 -9.41
C ASP A 225 16.31 -12.50 -10.86
N GLY A 226 15.91 -11.25 -11.18
CA GLY A 226 15.52 -10.85 -12.52
C GLY A 226 16.73 -10.67 -13.44
N ASP A 227 16.68 -11.23 -14.64
CA ASP A 227 17.68 -10.99 -15.71
C ASP A 227 17.64 -9.56 -16.26
N ASP A 228 16.56 -8.82 -16.01
CA ASP A 228 16.39 -7.44 -16.46
C ASP A 228 16.93 -6.44 -15.43
N PRO A 229 18.02 -5.71 -15.75
CA PRO A 229 18.58 -4.70 -14.84
C PRO A 229 17.62 -3.54 -14.52
N ARG A 230 16.48 -3.45 -15.23
CA ARG A 230 15.42 -2.48 -14.94
C ARG A 230 14.43 -2.96 -13.89
N GLU A 231 14.50 -4.23 -13.47
CA GLU A 231 13.72 -4.74 -12.35
C GLU A 231 14.21 -4.07 -11.06
N ASN A 232 13.29 -3.49 -10.35
CA ASN A 232 13.56 -2.63 -9.21
C ASN A 232 13.48 -3.42 -7.90
N THR A 233 14.40 -3.12 -7.01
CA THR A 233 14.51 -3.78 -5.71
C THR A 233 14.18 -2.80 -4.60
N ARG A 234 12.93 -2.79 -4.17
CA ARG A 234 12.50 -1.92 -3.09
C ARG A 234 12.72 -2.57 -1.72
N GLY A 235 13.31 -1.84 -0.81
CA GLY A 235 13.47 -2.27 0.58
C GLY A 235 14.76 -3.03 0.89
N LEU A 236 15.61 -3.36 -0.11
CA LEU A 236 16.86 -4.08 0.09
C LEU A 236 17.79 -3.37 1.08
N LEU A 237 18.03 -2.09 0.94
CA LEU A 237 18.96 -1.34 1.78
C LEU A 237 18.45 -1.23 3.23
N THR A 238 17.15 -1.06 3.40
CA THR A 238 16.52 -1.11 4.72
C THR A 238 16.64 -2.50 5.33
N TYR A 239 16.42 -3.56 4.54
CA TYR A 239 16.58 -4.94 4.98
C TYR A 239 18.02 -5.24 5.41
N LEU A 240 19.03 -4.84 4.64
CA LEU A 240 20.44 -4.98 5.01
C LEU A 240 20.77 -4.26 6.32
N GLY A 241 20.21 -3.06 6.52
CA GLY A 241 20.32 -2.32 7.78
C GLY A 241 19.65 -3.02 8.96
N LEU A 242 18.49 -3.62 8.74
CA LEU A 242 17.80 -4.45 9.74
C LEU A 242 18.59 -5.73 10.06
N TRP A 243 19.13 -6.40 9.04
CA TRP A 243 19.95 -7.58 9.21
C TRP A 243 21.22 -7.31 10.04
N THR A 244 21.91 -6.20 9.82
CA THR A 244 23.08 -5.84 10.65
C THR A 244 22.73 -5.65 12.11
N ARG A 245 21.51 -5.18 12.39
CA ARG A 245 21.01 -4.94 13.75
C ARG A 245 20.37 -6.16 14.38
N TYR A 246 19.63 -6.91 13.57
CA TYR A 246 18.81 -8.05 13.95
C TYR A 246 19.06 -9.24 13.02
N PRO A 247 20.20 -9.94 13.13
CA PRO A 247 20.56 -11.02 12.18
C PRO A 247 19.51 -12.15 12.10
N ARG A 248 18.57 -12.24 13.05
CA ARG A 248 17.48 -13.22 13.01
C ARG A 248 16.43 -12.93 11.96
N ILE A 249 16.41 -11.74 11.40
CA ILE A 249 15.51 -11.43 10.28
C ILE A 249 15.74 -12.38 9.11
N GLU A 250 16.97 -12.91 8.97
CA GLU A 250 17.30 -13.91 7.97
C GLU A 250 16.56 -15.25 8.21
N GLN A 251 16.40 -15.68 9.46
CA GLN A 251 15.64 -16.89 9.76
C GLN A 251 14.16 -16.72 9.42
N LEU A 252 13.63 -15.50 9.58
CA LEU A 252 12.29 -15.15 9.15
C LEU A 252 12.16 -15.14 7.62
N ALA A 253 13.16 -14.60 6.92
CA ALA A 253 13.22 -14.59 5.46
C ALA A 253 13.23 -16.03 4.90
N LYS A 254 14.14 -16.87 5.40
CA LYS A 254 14.24 -18.29 5.01
C LYS A 254 13.01 -19.11 5.36
N ALA A 255 12.20 -18.66 6.32
CA ALA A 255 10.93 -19.29 6.70
C ALA A 255 9.72 -18.72 5.94
N GLY A 256 9.91 -17.80 4.98
CA GLY A 256 8.81 -17.19 4.23
C GLY A 256 7.94 -16.24 5.06
N CYS A 257 8.47 -15.65 6.14
CA CYS A 257 7.73 -14.72 6.99
C CYS A 257 7.72 -13.30 6.41
N GLU A 258 7.30 -13.15 5.15
CA GLU A 258 7.35 -11.90 4.37
C GLU A 258 6.65 -10.74 5.06
N LYS A 259 5.50 -10.99 5.70
CA LYS A 259 4.77 -9.92 6.38
C LYS A 259 5.59 -9.25 7.48
N ILE A 260 6.28 -10.04 8.33
CA ILE A 260 7.11 -9.48 9.41
C ILE A 260 8.25 -8.65 8.82
N ILE A 261 8.84 -9.12 7.73
CA ILE A 261 9.96 -8.44 7.06
C ILE A 261 9.47 -7.13 6.45
N ASN A 262 8.36 -7.15 5.72
CA ASN A 262 7.77 -5.96 5.11
C ASN A 262 7.36 -4.92 6.15
N ASP A 263 6.72 -5.34 7.25
CA ASP A 263 6.38 -4.45 8.37
C ASP A 263 7.65 -3.83 8.99
N ALA A 264 8.72 -4.62 9.12
CA ALA A 264 10.01 -4.12 9.63
C ALA A 264 10.68 -3.12 8.67
N ILE A 265 10.64 -3.37 7.36
CA ILE A 265 11.16 -2.47 6.31
C ILE A 265 10.40 -1.15 6.32
N GLN A 266 9.07 -1.19 6.49
CA GLN A 266 8.21 0.00 6.56
C GLN A 266 8.31 0.74 7.90
N GLY A 267 9.11 0.25 8.85
CA GLY A 267 9.22 0.83 10.18
C GLY A 267 8.05 0.48 11.11
N CYS A 268 7.12 -0.35 10.65
CA CYS A 268 5.95 -0.84 11.38
C CYS A 268 6.28 -2.08 12.22
N MET A 269 7.46 -2.15 12.81
CA MET A 269 7.84 -3.30 13.65
C MET A 269 6.85 -3.44 14.80
N ASN A 270 6.11 -4.53 14.84
CA ASN A 270 5.28 -4.86 15.99
C ASN A 270 6.18 -5.23 17.18
N SER A 271 6.70 -4.19 17.86
CA SER A 271 7.57 -4.34 19.03
C SER A 271 6.86 -4.95 20.23
N ARG A 272 5.53 -4.99 20.22
CA ARG A 272 4.73 -5.59 21.29
C ARG A 272 4.59 -7.10 21.13
N ALA A 273 4.43 -7.58 19.90
CA ALA A 273 4.33 -9.01 19.60
C ALA A 273 5.69 -9.72 19.61
N LEU A 274 6.76 -9.05 19.15
CA LEU A 274 8.05 -9.66 18.85
C LEU A 274 9.19 -9.06 19.70
N ASN A 275 10.06 -9.92 20.22
CA ASN A 275 11.25 -9.50 20.95
C ASN A 275 12.49 -9.50 20.04
N TRP A 276 12.71 -8.42 19.32
CA TRP A 276 13.83 -8.26 18.39
C TRP A 276 15.22 -8.42 19.04
N ARG A 277 15.34 -8.26 20.36
CA ARG A 277 16.60 -8.44 21.12
C ARG A 277 16.83 -9.88 21.59
N ALA A 278 15.86 -10.76 21.40
CA ALA A 278 15.96 -12.15 21.86
C ALA A 278 17.10 -12.90 21.18
N LYS A 279 17.72 -13.84 21.89
CA LYS A 279 18.82 -14.65 21.36
C LYS A 279 18.35 -15.93 20.62
N THR A 280 17.09 -16.33 20.76
CA THR A 280 16.52 -17.54 20.16
C THR A 280 15.15 -17.24 19.57
N MET A 281 14.71 -18.04 18.58
CA MET A 281 13.40 -17.86 17.97
C MET A 281 12.23 -18.08 18.95
N PRO A 282 12.27 -19.06 19.87
CA PRO A 282 11.24 -19.15 20.90
C PRO A 282 11.12 -17.87 21.73
N ALA A 283 12.22 -17.33 22.19
CA ALA A 283 12.23 -16.07 22.95
C ALA A 283 11.86 -14.85 22.10
N PHE A 284 12.11 -14.90 20.78
CA PHE A 284 11.70 -13.87 19.83
C PHE A 284 10.18 -13.79 19.71
N PHE A 285 9.52 -14.94 19.57
CA PHE A 285 8.06 -15.03 19.53
C PHE A 285 7.39 -15.02 20.92
N GLY A 286 8.14 -15.27 21.98
CA GLY A 286 7.59 -15.40 23.35
C GLY A 286 6.80 -16.70 23.56
N VAL A 287 7.14 -17.77 22.85
CA VAL A 287 6.50 -19.09 22.90
C VAL A 287 7.53 -20.19 23.12
N ASP A 288 7.09 -21.43 23.34
CA ASP A 288 7.96 -22.60 23.45
C ASP A 288 8.60 -23.00 22.11
N LYS A 289 9.61 -23.87 22.14
CA LYS A 289 10.37 -24.30 20.95
C LYS A 289 9.52 -25.05 19.90
N PRO A 290 8.63 -26.00 20.26
CA PRO A 290 7.73 -26.64 19.31
C PRO A 290 6.80 -25.65 18.61
N THR A 291 6.22 -24.72 19.36
CA THR A 291 5.33 -23.67 18.83
C THR A 291 6.06 -22.71 17.90
N ALA A 292 7.28 -22.27 18.26
CA ALA A 292 8.11 -21.44 17.38
C ALA A 292 8.44 -22.15 16.07
N LYS A 293 8.76 -23.46 16.11
CA LYS A 293 9.00 -24.26 14.90
C LYS A 293 7.76 -24.35 14.01
N ARG A 294 6.58 -24.54 14.62
CA ARG A 294 5.30 -24.59 13.88
C ARG A 294 4.98 -23.26 13.20
N LEU A 295 5.18 -22.14 13.90
CA LEU A 295 4.99 -20.80 13.35
C LEU A 295 5.90 -20.54 12.15
N LEU A 296 7.19 -20.89 12.25
CA LEU A 296 8.14 -20.74 11.15
C LEU A 296 7.78 -21.62 9.94
N ALA A 297 7.25 -22.82 10.16
CA ALA A 297 6.88 -23.74 9.09
C ALA A 297 5.57 -23.35 8.37
N GLY A 298 4.63 -22.71 9.07
CA GLY A 298 3.33 -22.32 8.54
C GLY A 298 3.28 -20.92 7.94
N GLY A 299 4.35 -20.16 8.03
CA GLY A 299 4.35 -18.72 7.77
C GLY A 299 3.68 -17.92 8.89
N ILE A 300 3.94 -16.62 8.95
CA ILE A 300 3.37 -15.74 9.96
C ILE A 300 2.71 -14.55 9.27
N GLY A 301 1.38 -14.53 9.30
CA GLY A 301 0.58 -13.43 8.81
C GLY A 301 0.17 -12.45 9.91
N GLN A 302 -0.75 -11.56 9.57
CA GLN A 302 -1.27 -10.55 10.50
C GLN A 302 -1.96 -11.19 11.71
N LYS A 303 -2.74 -12.25 11.47
CA LYS A 303 -3.48 -12.97 12.51
C LYS A 303 -2.55 -13.60 13.55
N GLU A 304 -1.47 -14.24 13.11
CA GLU A 304 -0.47 -14.85 13.99
C GLU A 304 0.29 -13.80 14.80
N LEU A 305 0.60 -12.64 14.22
CA LEU A 305 1.23 -11.52 14.95
C LEU A 305 0.33 -10.96 16.05
N GLU A 306 -0.95 -10.76 15.75
CA GLU A 306 -1.94 -10.30 16.75
C GLU A 306 -2.15 -11.35 17.85
N ALA A 307 -2.19 -12.63 17.50
CA ALA A 307 -2.26 -13.72 18.46
C ALA A 307 -1.03 -13.77 19.40
N LEU A 308 0.17 -13.58 18.84
CA LEU A 308 1.41 -13.50 19.64
C LEU A 308 1.41 -12.30 20.61
N GLU A 309 0.81 -11.18 20.19
CA GLU A 309 0.63 -10.03 21.10
C GLU A 309 -0.29 -10.39 22.28
N LEU A 310 -1.39 -11.10 22.03
CA LEU A 310 -2.30 -11.58 23.08
C LEU A 310 -1.63 -12.58 24.03
N VAL A 311 -0.88 -13.54 23.50
CA VAL A 311 -0.12 -14.51 24.32
C VAL A 311 0.83 -13.78 25.25
N ARG A 312 1.54 -12.79 24.74
CA ARG A 312 2.57 -12.07 25.51
C ARG A 312 2.01 -11.19 26.61
N HIS A 313 0.84 -10.62 26.40
CA HIS A 313 0.25 -9.61 27.29
C HIS A 313 -1.06 -10.06 27.97
N GLY A 314 -1.70 -11.10 27.46
CA GLY A 314 -3.04 -11.49 27.86
C GLY A 314 -3.16 -12.76 28.71
N GLY A 315 -2.06 -13.50 28.95
CA GLY A 315 -2.09 -14.75 29.72
C GLY A 315 -2.93 -15.89 29.09
N VAL A 316 -3.14 -15.83 27.77
CA VAL A 316 -3.85 -16.84 26.97
C VAL A 316 -2.85 -17.71 26.20
N THR A 317 -3.23 -18.95 25.87
CA THR A 317 -2.43 -19.81 25.01
C THR A 317 -2.47 -19.32 23.56
N LEU A 318 -1.51 -19.74 22.72
CA LEU A 318 -1.51 -19.36 21.30
C LEU A 318 -2.79 -19.83 20.56
N GLU A 319 -3.31 -21.00 20.92
CA GLU A 319 -4.52 -21.57 20.33
C GLU A 319 -5.77 -20.73 20.66
N GLU A 320 -5.90 -20.32 21.91
CA GLU A 320 -6.94 -19.38 22.35
C GLU A 320 -6.80 -18.01 21.68
N ALA A 321 -5.58 -17.49 21.61
CA ALA A 321 -5.29 -16.22 20.93
C ALA A 321 -5.62 -16.27 19.43
N LEU A 322 -5.29 -17.36 18.74
CA LEU A 322 -5.66 -17.58 17.34
C LEU A 322 -7.18 -17.67 17.14
N THR A 323 -7.90 -18.27 18.10
CA THR A 323 -9.37 -18.30 18.10
C THR A 323 -9.94 -16.88 18.26
N ILE A 324 -9.42 -16.10 19.19
CA ILE A 324 -9.83 -14.70 19.40
C ILE A 324 -9.60 -13.89 18.10
N CYS A 325 -8.38 -13.90 17.56
CA CYS A 325 -8.04 -13.14 16.35
C CYS A 325 -8.83 -13.61 15.12
N GLY A 326 -9.16 -14.91 15.05
CA GLY A 326 -9.93 -15.48 13.95
C GLY A 326 -11.42 -15.16 13.96
N ARG A 327 -12.01 -14.87 15.14
CA ARG A 327 -13.45 -14.64 15.29
C ARG A 327 -13.81 -13.22 15.66
N ILE A 328 -12.93 -12.51 16.35
CA ILE A 328 -13.18 -11.14 16.79
C ILE A 328 -12.41 -10.13 15.94
N GLY A 329 -11.27 -10.56 15.36
CA GLY A 329 -10.42 -9.67 14.58
C GLY A 329 -9.31 -9.02 15.39
N GLY A 330 -8.81 -7.87 14.90
CA GLY A 330 -7.69 -7.16 15.47
C GLY A 330 -8.01 -6.39 16.74
N ARG A 331 -6.98 -5.74 17.29
CA ARG A 331 -7.03 -5.07 18.59
C ARG A 331 -8.21 -4.10 18.77
N GLY A 332 -8.55 -3.31 17.76
CA GLY A 332 -9.64 -2.35 17.84
C GLY A 332 -11.01 -3.02 18.04
N GLU A 333 -11.26 -4.14 17.37
CA GLU A 333 -12.48 -4.93 17.55
C GLU A 333 -12.48 -5.64 18.91
N GLN A 334 -11.35 -6.15 19.35
CA GLN A 334 -11.20 -6.75 20.68
C GLN A 334 -11.47 -5.74 21.81
N GLU A 335 -11.01 -4.50 21.68
CA GLU A 335 -11.30 -3.42 22.63
C GLU A 335 -12.80 -3.06 22.67
N ARG A 336 -13.47 -2.99 21.51
CA ARG A 336 -14.93 -2.78 21.42
C ARG A 336 -15.71 -3.93 22.07
N CYS A 337 -15.36 -5.16 21.74
CA CYS A 337 -15.97 -6.35 22.34
C CYS A 337 -15.70 -6.40 23.86
N GLY A 338 -14.48 -6.09 24.29
CA GLY A 338 -14.12 -6.04 25.70
C GLY A 338 -14.91 -4.96 26.48
N ALA A 339 -15.21 -3.83 25.86
CA ALA A 339 -16.08 -2.82 26.45
C ALA A 339 -17.51 -3.33 26.66
N ALA A 340 -18.09 -3.98 25.65
CA ALA A 340 -19.43 -4.57 25.75
C ALA A 340 -19.47 -5.73 26.77
N LEU A 341 -18.43 -6.57 26.78
CA LEU A 341 -18.34 -7.72 27.67
C LEU A 341 -18.17 -7.37 29.17
N ARG A 342 -17.63 -6.18 29.49
CA ARG A 342 -17.60 -5.72 30.90
C ARG A 342 -18.99 -5.61 31.50
N GLU A 343 -19.99 -5.24 30.73
CA GLU A 343 -21.38 -5.16 31.18
C GLU A 343 -22.01 -6.56 31.33
N VAL A 344 -21.55 -7.50 30.52
CA VAL A 344 -21.99 -8.90 30.53
C VAL A 344 -21.30 -9.70 31.66
N GLY A 345 -20.13 -9.24 32.14
CA GLY A 345 -19.31 -9.96 33.13
C GLY A 345 -18.50 -11.13 32.54
N GLU A 346 -18.22 -11.11 31.23
CA GLU A 346 -17.55 -12.21 30.54
C GLU A 346 -16.28 -11.76 29.80
N SER A 347 -15.42 -12.71 29.41
CA SER A 347 -14.17 -12.45 28.72
C SER A 347 -14.29 -12.50 27.18
N VAL A 348 -13.31 -11.87 26.50
CA VAL A 348 -13.21 -11.90 25.04
C VAL A 348 -13.07 -13.34 24.51
N LEU A 349 -12.40 -14.22 25.27
CA LEU A 349 -12.26 -15.63 24.90
C LEU A 349 -13.61 -16.37 24.92
N VAL A 350 -14.48 -16.06 25.88
CA VAL A 350 -15.84 -16.66 25.94
C VAL A 350 -16.65 -16.26 24.71
N LEU A 351 -16.59 -14.99 24.31
CA LEU A 351 -17.22 -14.53 23.07
C LEU A 351 -16.65 -15.24 21.83
N ALA A 352 -15.33 -15.35 21.73
CA ALA A 352 -14.68 -16.01 20.59
C ALA A 352 -15.13 -17.48 20.46
N ARG A 353 -15.19 -18.21 21.58
CA ARG A 353 -15.68 -19.60 21.63
C ARG A 353 -17.16 -19.70 21.30
N TYR A 354 -17.97 -18.73 21.73
CA TYR A 354 -19.39 -18.68 21.37
C TYR A 354 -19.55 -18.49 19.86
N LEU A 355 -18.85 -17.52 19.27
CA LEU A 355 -18.88 -17.27 17.82
C LEU A 355 -18.40 -18.49 17.00
N GLU A 356 -17.37 -19.17 17.49
CA GLU A 356 -16.84 -20.38 16.85
C GLU A 356 -17.88 -21.53 16.88
N LYS A 357 -18.45 -21.81 18.07
CA LYS A 357 -19.46 -22.84 18.25
C LYS A 357 -20.68 -22.63 17.36
N HIS A 358 -21.12 -21.40 17.20
CA HIS A 358 -22.31 -21.06 16.41
C HIS A 358 -21.96 -20.68 14.96
N ARG A 359 -20.69 -20.87 14.54
CA ARG A 359 -20.19 -20.64 13.18
C ARG A 359 -20.39 -19.19 12.66
N HIS A 360 -20.42 -18.20 13.54
CA HIS A 360 -20.44 -16.80 13.14
C HIS A 360 -19.08 -16.36 12.60
N LYS A 361 -19.09 -15.58 11.50
CA LYS A 361 -17.84 -15.15 10.83
C LYS A 361 -17.03 -14.15 11.64
N ASN A 362 -17.73 -13.23 12.33
CA ASN A 362 -17.13 -12.16 13.13
C ASN A 362 -18.04 -11.72 14.29
N ALA A 363 -17.57 -10.78 15.10
CA ALA A 363 -18.30 -10.26 16.26
C ALA A 363 -19.30 -9.13 15.92
N GLY A 364 -19.35 -8.64 14.67
CA GLY A 364 -20.19 -7.49 14.32
C GLY A 364 -21.65 -7.67 14.66
N LEU A 365 -22.26 -8.78 14.23
CA LEU A 365 -23.67 -9.08 14.52
C LEU A 365 -23.94 -9.15 16.05
N TRP A 366 -23.00 -9.70 16.82
CA TRP A 366 -23.14 -9.77 18.26
C TRP A 366 -23.08 -8.37 18.90
N LEU A 367 -22.19 -7.49 18.43
CA LEU A 367 -22.10 -6.11 18.90
C LEU A 367 -23.39 -5.33 18.59
N ASP A 368 -23.90 -5.45 17.36
CA ASP A 368 -25.14 -4.81 16.95
C ASP A 368 -26.33 -5.29 17.78
N TYR A 369 -26.38 -6.60 18.10
CA TYR A 369 -27.41 -7.16 18.98
C TYR A 369 -27.27 -6.63 20.41
N ILE A 370 -26.06 -6.59 20.99
CA ILE A 370 -25.82 -6.05 22.33
C ILE A 370 -26.24 -4.57 22.44
N ASP A 371 -25.92 -3.78 21.42
CA ASP A 371 -26.34 -2.37 21.38
C ASP A 371 -27.86 -2.21 21.29
N ALA A 372 -28.53 -3.08 20.53
CA ALA A 372 -29.98 -3.12 20.46
C ALA A 372 -30.61 -3.57 21.81
N ALA A 373 -30.04 -4.61 22.42
CA ALA A 373 -30.48 -5.13 23.71
C ALA A 373 -30.34 -4.09 24.84
N LYS A 374 -29.27 -3.28 24.83
CA LYS A 374 -29.07 -2.15 25.74
C LYS A 374 -30.17 -1.10 25.60
N LYS A 375 -30.50 -0.71 24.36
CA LYS A 375 -31.60 0.24 24.10
C LYS A 375 -32.93 -0.25 24.66
N LEU A 376 -33.17 -1.55 24.55
CA LEU A 376 -34.38 -2.21 25.06
C LEU A 376 -34.29 -2.55 26.56
N LYS A 377 -33.18 -2.23 27.24
CA LYS A 377 -32.96 -2.49 28.66
C LYS A 377 -33.05 -4.00 29.01
N TYR A 378 -32.61 -4.86 28.11
CA TYR A 378 -32.51 -6.28 28.40
C TYR A 378 -31.47 -6.54 29.50
N ASP A 379 -31.73 -7.56 30.30
CA ASP A 379 -30.80 -7.99 31.34
C ASP A 379 -29.61 -8.75 30.77
N LEU A 380 -28.54 -8.01 30.44
CA LEU A 380 -27.30 -8.57 29.86
C LEU A 380 -26.47 -9.42 30.84
N ALA A 381 -26.74 -9.35 32.13
CA ALA A 381 -26.08 -10.26 33.08
C ALA A 381 -26.55 -11.70 32.90
N ARG A 382 -27.69 -11.90 32.29
CA ARG A 382 -28.18 -13.23 31.93
C ARG A 382 -27.46 -13.75 30.70
N ARG A 383 -26.80 -14.90 30.87
CA ARG A 383 -26.00 -15.50 29.79
C ARG A 383 -26.82 -15.90 28.56
N ASP A 384 -28.06 -16.36 28.72
CA ASP A 384 -28.96 -16.69 27.61
C ASP A 384 -29.42 -15.48 26.82
N VAL A 385 -29.42 -14.30 27.42
CA VAL A 385 -29.68 -12.99 26.78
C VAL A 385 -28.41 -12.50 26.10
N ALA A 386 -27.27 -12.51 26.77
CA ALA A 386 -26.02 -11.99 26.18
C ALA A 386 -25.45 -12.88 25.05
N PHE A 387 -25.72 -14.20 25.11
CA PHE A 387 -25.26 -15.20 24.14
C PHE A 387 -26.43 -16.10 23.68
N PRO A 388 -27.37 -15.56 22.90
CA PRO A 388 -28.55 -16.29 22.45
C PRO A 388 -28.16 -17.43 21.51
N LYS A 389 -28.88 -18.56 21.55
CA LYS A 389 -28.60 -19.70 20.68
C LYS A 389 -28.77 -19.36 19.20
N ASP A 390 -29.75 -18.52 18.88
CA ASP A 390 -29.98 -17.94 17.55
C ASP A 390 -29.72 -16.43 17.63
N LEU A 391 -28.48 -16.04 17.31
CA LEU A 391 -28.06 -14.63 17.35
C LEU A 391 -28.74 -13.79 16.28
N GLN A 392 -28.96 -14.33 15.08
CA GLN A 392 -29.61 -13.61 14.00
C GLN A 392 -31.08 -13.33 14.35
N GLY A 393 -31.80 -14.37 14.79
CA GLY A 393 -33.20 -14.20 15.22
C GLY A 393 -33.35 -13.25 16.41
N ALA A 394 -32.44 -13.30 17.39
CA ALA A 394 -32.44 -12.38 18.51
C ALA A 394 -32.15 -10.92 18.10
N HIS A 395 -31.19 -10.71 17.21
CA HIS A 395 -30.89 -9.40 16.63
C HIS A 395 -32.11 -8.82 15.89
N ASP A 396 -32.70 -9.61 14.98
CA ASP A 396 -33.82 -9.17 14.18
C ASP A 396 -35.06 -8.83 15.04
N ALA A 397 -35.30 -9.65 16.08
CA ALA A 397 -36.36 -9.37 17.05
C ALA A 397 -36.10 -8.08 17.84
N ALA A 398 -34.86 -7.84 18.28
CA ALA A 398 -34.49 -6.62 18.99
C ALA A 398 -34.64 -5.36 18.10
N ILE A 399 -34.19 -5.42 16.87
CA ILE A 399 -34.36 -4.31 15.91
C ILE A 399 -35.85 -4.07 15.61
N ALA A 400 -36.65 -5.13 15.47
CA ALA A 400 -38.10 -4.98 15.29
C ALA A 400 -38.82 -4.32 16.51
N ALA A 401 -38.37 -4.67 17.71
CA ALA A 401 -38.90 -4.08 18.95
C ALA A 401 -38.52 -2.59 19.06
N ILE A 402 -37.30 -2.20 18.76
CA ILE A 402 -36.85 -0.79 18.73
C ILE A 402 -37.73 0.02 17.75
N ARG A 403 -37.86 -0.50 16.52
CA ARG A 403 -38.72 0.16 15.49
C ARG A 403 -40.15 0.28 15.94
N TYR A 404 -40.69 -0.71 16.65
CA TYR A 404 -42.05 -0.66 17.17
C TYR A 404 -42.20 0.43 18.24
N GLU A 405 -41.24 0.55 19.18
CA GLU A 405 -41.23 1.61 20.21
C GLU A 405 -41.06 3.01 19.59
N GLU A 406 -40.13 3.19 18.66
CA GLU A 406 -39.94 4.47 17.95
C GLU A 406 -41.18 4.86 17.18
N ASN A 407 -41.82 3.93 16.48
CA ASN A 407 -43.09 4.18 15.78
C ASN A 407 -44.24 4.48 16.73
N ALA A 408 -44.33 3.86 17.91
CA ALA A 408 -45.34 4.12 18.91
C ALA A 408 -45.18 5.54 19.49
N ALA A 409 -43.96 5.95 19.83
CA ALA A 409 -43.63 7.29 20.30
C ALA A 409 -43.94 8.36 19.23
N ALA A 410 -43.53 8.08 17.98
CA ALA A 410 -43.83 8.97 16.85
C ALA A 410 -45.36 9.11 16.59
N ARG A 411 -46.11 8.03 16.69
CA ARG A 411 -47.59 8.06 16.56
C ARG A 411 -48.22 8.87 17.66
N LYS A 412 -47.81 8.69 18.92
CA LYS A 412 -48.35 9.47 20.05
C LYS A 412 -48.01 10.96 19.94
N ALA A 413 -46.84 11.31 19.45
CA ALA A 413 -46.45 12.70 19.17
C ALA A 413 -47.27 13.27 17.99
N TYR A 414 -47.51 12.47 16.97
CA TYR A 414 -48.26 12.84 15.79
C TYR A 414 -49.75 13.04 16.09
N GLU A 415 -50.39 12.27 16.97
CA GLU A 415 -51.80 12.45 17.37
C GLU A 415 -52.09 13.88 17.83
N LYS A 416 -51.20 14.46 18.64
CA LYS A 416 -51.36 15.87 19.09
C LYS A 416 -51.23 16.85 17.91
N ARG A 417 -50.33 16.56 16.99
CA ARG A 417 -50.08 17.38 15.80
C ARG A 417 -51.22 17.22 14.78
N TYR A 418 -51.69 16.00 14.57
CA TYR A 418 -52.82 15.69 13.68
C TYR A 418 -54.06 16.55 14.00
N LYS A 419 -54.43 16.65 15.28
CA LYS A 419 -55.56 17.49 15.72
C LYS A 419 -55.35 18.96 15.31
N LYS A 420 -54.13 19.48 15.44
CA LYS A 420 -53.80 20.86 15.02
C LYS A 420 -53.83 21.01 13.49
N LEU A 421 -53.23 20.05 12.77
CA LEU A 421 -53.25 20.07 11.31
C LEU A 421 -54.66 19.95 10.74
N LYS A 422 -55.46 19.03 11.29
CA LYS A 422 -56.88 18.86 10.91
C LYS A 422 -57.65 20.16 11.08
N LYS A 423 -57.51 20.82 12.24
CA LYS A 423 -58.18 22.11 12.48
C LYS A 423 -57.73 23.21 11.52
N LYS A 424 -56.46 23.20 11.10
CA LYS A 424 -55.85 24.24 10.27
C LYS A 424 -56.13 24.04 8.77
N TYR A 425 -56.13 22.81 8.30
CA TYR A 425 -56.07 22.51 6.86
C TYR A 425 -57.31 21.78 6.32
N THR A 426 -58.23 21.30 7.17
CA THR A 426 -59.46 20.69 6.64
C THR A 426 -60.34 21.82 6.05
N PHE A 427 -60.60 21.70 4.77
CA PHE A 427 -61.36 22.69 4.02
C PHE A 427 -62.10 22.00 2.87
N SER A 428 -63.30 22.37 2.62
CA SER A 428 -64.15 21.87 1.52
C SER A 428 -64.74 23.03 0.73
N ALA A 429 -64.53 22.96 -0.59
CA ALA A 429 -65.15 23.89 -1.54
C ALA A 429 -65.27 23.29 -2.93
N MET A 430 -66.27 23.66 -3.70
CA MET A 430 -66.43 23.25 -5.11
C MET A 430 -66.38 21.69 -5.32
N GLY A 431 -66.92 20.93 -4.39
CA GLY A 431 -66.87 19.44 -4.47
C GLY A 431 -65.53 18.79 -4.21
N LEU A 432 -64.56 19.55 -3.71
CA LEU A 432 -63.24 19.07 -3.30
C LEU A 432 -63.02 19.32 -1.81
N CYS A 433 -62.31 18.39 -1.15
CA CYS A 433 -61.92 18.56 0.26
C CYS A 433 -60.44 18.26 0.46
N ILE A 434 -59.82 19.00 1.41
CA ILE A 434 -58.47 18.74 1.88
C ILE A 434 -58.52 17.81 3.09
N VAL A 435 -57.81 16.69 3.01
CA VAL A 435 -57.75 15.69 4.08
C VAL A 435 -56.32 15.60 4.60
N VAL A 436 -56.16 15.67 5.92
CA VAL A 436 -54.90 15.45 6.61
C VAL A 436 -54.75 13.93 6.84
N PRO A 437 -53.64 13.32 6.46
CA PRO A 437 -53.39 11.89 6.75
C PRO A 437 -53.45 11.61 8.25
N GLU A 438 -54.12 10.53 8.65
CA GLU A 438 -54.25 10.13 10.06
C GLU A 438 -52.98 9.43 10.59
N ASP A 439 -52.29 8.73 9.70
CA ASP A 439 -51.07 7.99 10.02
C ASP A 439 -50.13 7.88 8.80
N ASP A 440 -48.96 7.27 9.04
CA ASP A 440 -47.93 6.97 8.03
C ASP A 440 -48.41 6.00 6.94
N ARG A 441 -49.30 5.07 7.30
CA ARG A 441 -49.85 4.08 6.37
C ARG A 441 -50.70 4.72 5.27
N GLN A 442 -51.47 5.73 5.62
CA GLN A 442 -52.28 6.46 4.61
C GLN A 442 -51.38 7.11 3.57
N ILE A 443 -50.26 7.71 3.99
CA ILE A 443 -49.27 8.34 3.08
C ILE A 443 -48.56 7.30 2.19
N ILE A 444 -48.16 6.17 2.79
CA ILE A 444 -47.53 5.08 2.07
C ILE A 444 -48.49 4.48 1.04
N ASN A 445 -49.72 4.23 1.42
CA ASN A 445 -50.73 3.69 0.54
C ASN A 445 -51.09 4.65 -0.61
N GLU A 446 -51.12 5.95 -0.35
CA GLU A 446 -51.32 6.96 -1.38
C GLU A 446 -50.23 6.91 -2.44
N GLY A 447 -48.97 6.81 -2.01
CA GLY A 447 -47.83 6.66 -2.91
C GLY A 447 -47.91 5.39 -3.76
N LYS A 448 -48.35 4.29 -3.17
CA LYS A 448 -48.56 3.01 -3.89
C LYS A 448 -49.72 3.11 -4.89
N THR A 449 -50.86 3.67 -4.47
CA THR A 449 -52.06 3.78 -5.30
C THR A 449 -51.88 4.69 -6.50
N LEU A 450 -51.16 5.82 -6.29
CA LEU A 450 -50.97 6.83 -7.33
C LEU A 450 -49.60 6.69 -8.04
N HIS A 451 -48.83 5.65 -7.73
CA HIS A 451 -47.50 5.37 -8.32
C HIS A 451 -46.55 6.57 -8.26
N HIS A 452 -46.50 7.28 -7.13
CA HIS A 452 -45.56 8.42 -6.94
C HIS A 452 -44.84 8.37 -5.60
N CYS A 453 -43.81 9.23 -5.44
CA CYS A 453 -42.85 9.15 -4.34
C CYS A 453 -43.38 9.65 -2.97
N VAL A 454 -44.65 10.02 -2.84
CA VAL A 454 -45.18 10.59 -1.57
C VAL A 454 -45.03 9.63 -0.38
N GLY A 455 -45.05 8.32 -0.62
CA GLY A 455 -44.84 7.31 0.42
C GLY A 455 -43.49 7.48 1.14
N GLY A 456 -42.46 7.94 0.46
CA GLY A 456 -41.13 8.23 1.03
C GLY A 456 -41.10 9.45 1.98
N TYR A 457 -42.17 10.25 2.02
CA TYR A 457 -42.26 11.40 2.90
C TYR A 457 -43.04 11.12 4.18
N ALA A 458 -43.53 9.90 4.41
CA ALA A 458 -44.31 9.54 5.58
C ALA A 458 -43.58 9.87 6.89
N GLU A 459 -42.32 9.48 7.05
CA GLU A 459 -41.52 9.80 8.24
C GLU A 459 -41.34 11.30 8.46
N ARG A 460 -41.10 12.07 7.40
CA ARG A 460 -40.96 13.52 7.46
C ARG A 460 -42.26 14.21 7.83
N HIS A 461 -43.38 13.66 7.40
CA HIS A 461 -44.70 14.13 7.81
C HIS A 461 -44.96 13.82 9.28
N MET A 462 -44.70 12.61 9.74
CA MET A 462 -44.90 12.18 11.13
C MET A 462 -43.99 12.96 12.11
N SER A 463 -42.74 13.22 11.76
CA SER A 463 -41.81 14.02 12.58
C SER A 463 -42.07 15.53 12.55
N GLY A 464 -42.77 16.03 11.55
CA GLY A 464 -43.05 17.44 11.37
C GLY A 464 -42.13 18.21 10.45
N ALA A 465 -41.16 17.54 9.84
CA ALA A 465 -40.26 18.12 8.85
C ALA A 465 -40.96 18.44 7.51
N ALA A 466 -42.13 17.84 7.26
CA ALA A 466 -42.96 18.13 6.11
C ALA A 466 -44.46 18.07 6.50
N THR A 467 -45.35 18.69 5.71
CA THR A 467 -46.80 18.56 5.85
C THR A 467 -47.37 18.06 4.54
N ILE A 468 -47.92 16.85 4.55
CA ILE A 468 -48.60 16.23 3.43
C ILE A 468 -50.09 16.41 3.62
N LEU A 469 -50.77 16.81 2.56
CA LEU A 469 -52.23 16.99 2.53
C LEU A 469 -52.76 16.28 1.29
N PHE A 470 -53.89 15.61 1.42
CA PHE A 470 -54.56 14.95 0.28
C PHE A 470 -55.68 15.84 -0.22
N LEU A 471 -55.79 15.99 -1.53
CA LEU A 471 -56.95 16.60 -2.18
C LEU A 471 -57.88 15.48 -2.65
N ARG A 472 -59.13 15.49 -2.16
CA ARG A 472 -60.12 14.47 -2.47
C ARG A 472 -61.37 15.11 -3.10
N LYS A 473 -62.05 14.37 -3.95
CA LYS A 473 -63.44 14.73 -4.31
C LYS A 473 -64.34 14.47 -3.11
N GLU A 474 -65.23 15.42 -2.81
CA GLU A 474 -66.25 15.21 -1.81
C GLU A 474 -67.10 14.02 -2.24
N LYS A 475 -67.28 13.02 -1.34
CA LYS A 475 -68.25 11.96 -1.59
C LYS A 475 -69.62 12.60 -1.49
N THR A 476 -70.38 12.70 -2.58
CA THR A 476 -71.80 13.03 -2.56
C THR A 476 -72.46 11.96 -1.66
N PRO A 477 -73.22 12.38 -0.61
CA PRO A 477 -74.00 11.40 0.13
C PRO A 477 -75.05 10.87 -0.83
N HIS A 478 -75.07 9.54 -1.02
CA HIS A 478 -76.17 8.86 -1.63
C HIS A 478 -77.34 8.74 -0.66
#